data_765e6f255b783d719229e50a3cc0942b
#
_entry.id   765e6f255b783d719229e50a3cc0942b
#
_cell.length_a   1.000
_cell.length_b   1.000
_cell.length_c   1.000
_cell.angle_alpha   90.00
_cell.angle_beta   90.00
_cell.angle_gamma   90.00
#
_symmetry.space_group_name_H-M   'P 1'
#
loop_
_entity.id
_entity.type
_entity.pdbx_description
1 polymer ?
#
loop_
_entity_poly.entity_id
_entity_poly.type
_entity_poly.pdbx_seq_one_letter_code
_entity_poly.pdbx_strand_id
1 'polypeptide(L)'
;MNKFVIRQSLLLLLTATIWGVAFVAQSVGMEYIGPFTFNAVRNFIGAVVLLPCIAFLSGRKSGSAPGNGVKAAGQEPSENIDFWTKLKNGEYKTLLTGGVCCGVLLCVASNLQQFGIQYTTVGKAGFITAMYIVLVPVLGIFLKKKAGLKVWLAVAIAVAGLYLLCMTGGSFSLQKGDLLLLACAVVFSVHILTIDYFSPKVNGVAMSCIQFFVCGLLSAMGMLLFEEPQMAQILEAWVPVLYAGV
;
A
#
# COMPACT_ATOMS: atom_id res chain seq x y z
N MET A 1 -21.21 -10.92 20.91
CA MET A 1 -20.27 -10.68 19.77
C MET A 1 -19.10 -11.63 19.91
N ASN A 2 -18.71 -12.38 18.88
CA ASN A 2 -17.67 -13.41 18.96
C ASN A 2 -16.30 -12.74 19.24
N LYS A 3 -15.51 -13.22 20.21
CA LYS A 3 -14.16 -12.69 20.56
C LYS A 3 -13.25 -12.59 19.34
N PHE A 4 -13.41 -13.50 18.38
CA PHE A 4 -12.67 -13.46 17.11
C PHE A 4 -13.02 -12.21 16.29
N VAL A 5 -14.30 -11.88 16.13
CA VAL A 5 -14.75 -10.70 15.37
C VAL A 5 -14.26 -9.41 16.03
N ILE A 6 -14.34 -9.32 17.36
CA ILE A 6 -13.82 -8.14 18.09
C ILE A 6 -12.34 -7.94 17.84
N ARG A 7 -11.54 -9.01 17.95
CA ARG A 7 -10.09 -8.96 17.70
C ARG A 7 -9.77 -8.48 16.26
N GLN A 8 -10.49 -9.00 15.28
CA GLN A 8 -10.28 -8.59 13.87
C GLN A 8 -10.67 -7.12 13.67
N SER A 9 -11.78 -6.68 14.25
CA SER A 9 -12.20 -5.28 14.16
C SER A 9 -11.20 -4.33 14.83
N LEU A 10 -10.63 -4.70 15.98
CA LEU A 10 -9.59 -3.91 16.65
C LEU A 10 -8.30 -3.82 15.83
N LEU A 11 -7.90 -4.92 15.19
CA LEU A 11 -6.73 -4.92 14.29
C LEU A 11 -6.96 -4.02 13.07
N LEU A 12 -8.14 -4.05 12.48
CA LEU A 12 -8.50 -3.18 11.36
C LEU A 12 -8.52 -1.70 11.79
N LEU A 13 -9.06 -1.39 12.97
CA LEU A 13 -9.08 -0.05 13.52
C LEU A 13 -7.64 0.45 13.77
N LEU A 14 -6.79 -0.38 14.37
CA LEU A 14 -5.38 -0.05 14.58
C LEU A 14 -4.67 0.24 13.24
N THR A 15 -4.88 -0.60 12.24
CA THR A 15 -4.32 -0.39 10.89
C THR A 15 -4.79 0.92 10.28
N ALA A 16 -6.09 1.22 10.38
CA ALA A 16 -6.65 2.48 9.88
C ALA A 16 -6.07 3.69 10.61
N THR A 17 -5.84 3.60 11.92
CA THR A 17 -5.22 4.67 12.72
C THR A 17 -3.76 4.89 12.29
N ILE A 18 -2.98 3.81 12.12
CA ILE A 18 -1.59 3.90 11.65
C ILE A 18 -1.54 4.59 10.28
N TRP A 19 -2.43 4.23 9.37
CA TRP A 19 -2.51 4.84 8.04
C TRP A 19 -2.94 6.31 8.09
N GLY A 20 -3.89 6.66 8.97
CA GLY A 20 -4.30 8.06 9.18
C GLY A 20 -3.15 8.93 9.65
N VAL A 21 -2.37 8.46 10.63
CA VAL A 21 -1.16 9.16 11.10
C VAL A 21 -0.08 9.22 10.02
N ALA A 22 0.03 8.19 9.17
CA ALA A 22 0.98 8.21 8.05
C ALA A 22 0.70 9.35 7.05
N PHE A 23 -0.56 9.72 6.81
CA PHE A 23 -0.88 10.91 5.99
C PHE A 23 -0.38 12.20 6.61
N VAL A 24 -0.46 12.34 7.94
CA VAL A 24 0.11 13.48 8.66
C VAL A 24 1.63 13.51 8.51
N ALA A 25 2.28 12.36 8.73
CA ALA A 25 3.73 12.24 8.57
C ALA A 25 4.17 12.57 7.12
N GLN A 26 3.44 12.10 6.12
CA GLN A 26 3.70 12.43 4.72
C GLN A 26 3.56 13.93 4.45
N SER A 27 2.55 14.59 5.00
CA SER A 27 2.34 16.03 4.85
C SER A 27 3.46 16.82 5.50
N VAL A 28 3.84 16.48 6.73
CA VAL A 28 4.96 17.12 7.45
C VAL A 28 6.29 16.89 6.72
N GLY A 29 6.50 15.69 6.19
CA GLY A 29 7.71 15.38 5.42
C GLY A 29 7.89 16.27 4.18
N MET A 30 6.79 16.72 3.58
CA MET A 30 6.83 17.64 2.42
C MET A 30 7.27 19.06 2.75
N GLU A 31 7.36 19.42 4.02
CA GLU A 31 7.90 20.73 4.46
C GLU A 31 9.44 20.74 4.38
N TYR A 32 10.08 19.57 4.38
CA TYR A 32 11.53 19.41 4.42
C TYR A 32 12.12 18.94 3.10
N ILE A 33 11.47 17.96 2.44
CA ILE A 33 12.00 17.27 1.27
C ILE A 33 10.94 17.09 0.18
N GLY A 34 11.39 16.95 -1.06
CA GLY A 34 10.51 16.74 -2.21
C GLY A 34 9.82 15.38 -2.21
N PRO A 35 8.74 15.23 -3.03
CA PRO A 35 7.93 14.01 -3.12
C PRO A 35 8.73 12.78 -3.51
N PHE A 36 9.62 12.89 -4.49
CA PHE A 36 10.44 11.77 -4.94
C PHE A 36 11.47 11.36 -3.89
N THR A 37 12.12 12.33 -3.22
CA THR A 37 13.07 12.08 -2.14
C THR A 37 12.38 11.37 -0.98
N PHE A 38 11.21 11.85 -0.56
CA PHE A 38 10.44 11.22 0.50
C PHE A 38 10.08 9.78 0.16
N ASN A 39 9.54 9.55 -1.05
CA ASN A 39 9.16 8.22 -1.51
C ASN A 39 10.35 7.28 -1.67
N ALA A 40 11.49 7.76 -2.19
CA ALA A 40 12.70 6.95 -2.32
C ALA A 40 13.17 6.45 -0.95
N VAL A 41 13.38 7.37 0.00
CA VAL A 41 13.94 7.02 1.32
C VAL A 41 12.99 6.10 2.09
N ARG A 42 11.68 6.42 2.18
CA ARG A 42 10.73 5.58 2.93
C ARG A 42 10.61 4.17 2.35
N ASN A 43 10.62 4.02 1.02
CA ASN A 43 10.48 2.70 0.40
C ASN A 43 11.77 1.86 0.55
N PHE A 44 12.96 2.47 0.53
CA PHE A 44 14.19 1.75 0.86
C PHE A 44 14.21 1.31 2.33
N ILE A 45 13.76 2.15 3.27
CA ILE A 45 13.61 1.77 4.67
C ILE A 45 12.65 0.58 4.77
N GLY A 46 11.47 0.65 4.14
CA GLY A 46 10.50 -0.44 4.12
C GLY A 46 11.06 -1.74 3.55
N ALA A 47 11.82 -1.67 2.45
CA ALA A 47 12.48 -2.84 1.87
C ALA A 47 13.50 -3.46 2.85
N VAL A 48 14.33 -2.63 3.50
CA VAL A 48 15.34 -3.09 4.48
C VAL A 48 14.67 -3.72 5.70
N VAL A 49 13.60 -3.12 6.22
CA VAL A 49 12.85 -3.64 7.39
C VAL A 49 12.21 -4.99 7.09
N LEU A 50 11.83 -5.26 5.84
CA LEU A 50 11.24 -6.55 5.46
C LEU A 50 12.27 -7.68 5.31
N LEU A 51 13.56 -7.40 5.11
CA LEU A 51 14.60 -8.43 4.98
C LEU A 51 14.70 -9.34 6.21
N PRO A 52 14.83 -8.82 7.45
CA PRO A 52 14.84 -9.67 8.64
C PRO A 52 13.51 -10.41 8.84
N CYS A 53 12.37 -9.82 8.45
CA CYS A 53 11.07 -10.49 8.49
C CYS A 53 11.03 -11.72 7.57
N ILE A 54 11.59 -11.60 6.36
CA ILE A 54 11.73 -12.74 5.43
C ILE A 54 12.59 -13.82 6.03
N ALA A 55 13.77 -13.46 6.57
CA ALA A 55 14.70 -14.41 7.19
C ALA A 55 14.06 -15.14 8.39
N PHE A 56 13.37 -14.39 9.26
CA PHE A 56 12.71 -14.96 10.46
C PHE A 56 11.55 -15.90 10.09
N LEU A 57 10.71 -15.51 9.12
CA LEU A 57 9.60 -16.33 8.65
C LEU A 57 10.08 -17.59 7.92
N SER A 58 11.21 -17.51 7.21
CA SER A 58 11.82 -18.66 6.55
C SER A 58 12.42 -19.64 7.57
N GLY A 59 13.09 -19.13 8.62
CA GLY A 59 13.69 -19.96 9.67
C GLY A 59 12.68 -20.67 10.57
N ARG A 60 11.49 -20.06 10.80
CA ARG A 60 10.46 -20.63 11.68
C ARG A 60 9.72 -21.83 11.07
N LYS A 61 9.77 -22.01 9.76
CA LYS A 61 9.18 -23.16 9.06
C LYS A 61 10.04 -24.42 9.10
N SER A 62 11.29 -24.33 9.55
CA SER A 62 12.21 -25.47 9.64
C SER A 62 12.18 -26.23 10.98
N GLY A 63 11.45 -25.75 11.98
CA GLY A 63 11.42 -26.39 13.31
C GLY A 63 10.08 -26.28 13.97
N SER A 64 9.15 -27.18 13.68
CA SER A 64 8.13 -27.68 14.63
C SER A 64 7.05 -28.51 13.94
N ALA A 65 7.08 -29.80 14.10
CA ALA A 65 5.93 -30.65 14.34
C ALA A 65 6.01 -31.07 15.83
N PRO A 66 4.99 -31.57 16.52
CA PRO A 66 3.56 -31.70 16.18
C PRO A 66 2.66 -31.12 17.28
N GLY A 67 1.43 -30.80 16.99
CA GLY A 67 0.42 -30.51 18.02
C GLY A 67 -0.94 -30.11 17.44
N ASN A 68 -1.92 -30.97 17.59
CA ASN A 68 -3.36 -30.84 17.41
C ASN A 68 -3.93 -29.41 17.43
N GLY A 69 -4.57 -28.97 16.35
CA GLY A 69 -5.29 -27.72 16.33
C GLY A 69 -6.13 -27.53 15.07
N VAL A 70 -7.41 -27.85 15.17
CA VAL A 70 -8.57 -27.34 14.41
C VAL A 70 -8.28 -26.85 12.97
N LYS A 71 -8.66 -27.66 12.01
CA LYS A 71 -8.73 -27.31 10.58
C LYS A 71 -9.78 -26.21 10.36
N ALA A 72 -9.36 -25.02 9.95
CA ALA A 72 -10.23 -24.04 9.32
C ALA A 72 -10.54 -24.53 7.91
N ALA A 73 -11.80 -24.69 7.58
CA ALA A 73 -12.27 -25.18 6.30
C ALA A 73 -11.89 -24.19 5.18
N GLY A 74 -11.17 -24.67 4.15
CA GLY A 74 -10.95 -23.96 2.90
C GLY A 74 -9.52 -23.64 2.51
N GLN A 75 -8.49 -24.06 3.26
CA GLN A 75 -7.09 -23.97 2.81
C GLN A 75 -6.58 -25.38 2.51
N GLU A 76 -6.30 -25.63 1.24
CA GLU A 76 -5.46 -26.75 0.79
C GLU A 76 -4.14 -26.73 1.57
N PRO A 77 -3.60 -27.89 1.98
CA PRO A 77 -2.32 -27.94 2.68
C PRO A 77 -1.23 -27.45 1.71
N SER A 78 -0.75 -26.23 1.88
CA SER A 78 0.45 -25.80 1.16
C SER A 78 1.59 -26.67 1.64
N GLU A 79 2.08 -27.57 0.78
CA GLU A 79 3.31 -28.33 0.98
C GLU A 79 4.40 -27.39 1.53
N ASN A 80 5.04 -27.82 2.59
CA ASN A 80 6.19 -27.16 3.22
C ASN A 80 7.42 -27.24 2.31
N ILE A 81 7.36 -26.60 1.15
CA ILE A 81 8.53 -26.45 0.28
C ILE A 81 9.27 -25.21 0.79
N ASP A 82 10.52 -25.41 1.18
CA ASP A 82 11.44 -24.39 1.66
C ASP A 82 11.49 -23.21 0.66
N PHE A 83 11.50 -21.97 1.16
CA PHE A 83 11.57 -20.74 0.35
C PHE A 83 12.65 -20.81 -0.74
N TRP A 84 13.82 -21.35 -0.40
CA TRP A 84 14.96 -21.53 -1.32
C TRP A 84 14.71 -22.59 -2.40
N THR A 85 13.94 -23.62 -2.10
CA THR A 85 13.54 -24.66 -3.06
C THR A 85 12.50 -24.12 -4.05
N LYS A 86 11.57 -23.30 -3.59
CA LYS A 86 10.60 -22.58 -4.45
C LYS A 86 11.29 -21.59 -5.38
N LEU A 87 12.33 -20.89 -4.91
CA LEU A 87 13.16 -20.05 -5.76
C LEU A 87 13.85 -20.85 -6.88
N LYS A 88 14.28 -22.08 -6.62
CA LYS A 88 14.91 -22.96 -7.64
C LYS A 88 13.93 -23.49 -8.69
N ASN A 89 12.67 -23.67 -8.35
CA ASN A 89 11.67 -24.32 -9.21
C ASN A 89 10.95 -23.38 -10.22
N GLY A 90 11.52 -22.22 -10.55
CA GLY A 90 10.96 -21.30 -11.54
C GLY A 90 9.88 -20.34 -11.01
N GLU A 91 9.45 -20.46 -9.78
CA GLU A 91 8.52 -19.52 -9.12
C GLU A 91 9.14 -18.11 -8.96
N TYR A 92 10.48 -18.00 -9.05
CA TYR A 92 11.18 -16.72 -9.01
C TYR A 92 10.72 -15.76 -10.12
N LYS A 93 10.37 -16.28 -11.30
CA LYS A 93 9.89 -15.45 -12.41
C LYS A 93 8.57 -14.78 -12.05
N THR A 94 7.63 -15.56 -11.50
CA THR A 94 6.34 -15.04 -11.06
C THR A 94 6.48 -14.05 -9.91
N LEU A 95 7.37 -14.35 -8.94
CA LEU A 95 7.68 -13.46 -7.82
C LEU A 95 8.30 -12.14 -8.30
N LEU A 96 9.30 -12.22 -9.18
CA LEU A 96 9.96 -11.04 -9.73
C LEU A 96 9.00 -10.20 -10.59
N THR A 97 8.24 -10.84 -11.49
CA THR A 97 7.26 -10.14 -12.33
C THR A 97 6.19 -9.48 -11.46
N GLY A 98 5.64 -10.20 -10.47
CA GLY A 98 4.65 -9.65 -9.52
C GLY A 98 5.23 -8.47 -8.73
N GLY A 99 6.43 -8.63 -8.17
CA GLY A 99 7.10 -7.58 -7.41
C GLY A 99 7.43 -6.34 -8.24
N VAL A 100 7.90 -6.51 -9.48
CA VAL A 100 8.18 -5.39 -10.39
C VAL A 100 6.89 -4.69 -10.83
N CYS A 101 5.88 -5.45 -11.28
CA CYS A 101 4.59 -4.84 -11.67
C CYS A 101 3.96 -4.07 -10.49
N CYS A 102 3.91 -4.68 -9.31
CA CYS A 102 3.40 -4.00 -8.12
C CYS A 102 4.27 -2.79 -7.73
N GLY A 103 5.60 -2.88 -7.86
CA GLY A 103 6.52 -1.80 -7.55
C GLY A 103 6.37 -0.59 -8.47
N VAL A 104 6.17 -0.81 -9.77
CA VAL A 104 5.89 0.28 -10.73
C VAL A 104 4.56 0.96 -10.41
N LEU A 105 3.50 0.18 -10.19
CA LEU A 105 2.18 0.72 -9.83
C LEU A 105 2.24 1.47 -8.50
N LEU A 106 2.94 0.93 -7.51
CA LEU A 106 3.16 1.58 -6.21
C LEU A 106 3.93 2.90 -6.38
N CYS A 107 4.97 2.93 -7.22
CA CYS A 107 5.73 4.14 -7.50
C CYS A 107 4.83 5.23 -8.10
N VAL A 108 4.05 4.91 -9.12
CA VAL A 108 3.14 5.87 -9.74
C VAL A 108 2.09 6.36 -8.73
N ALA A 109 1.44 5.45 -8.01
CA ALA A 109 0.41 5.79 -7.03
C ALA A 109 0.95 6.66 -5.89
N SER A 110 2.09 6.27 -5.29
CA SER A 110 2.65 6.98 -4.15
C SER A 110 3.23 8.35 -4.52
N ASN A 111 3.79 8.50 -5.72
CA ASN A 111 4.22 9.83 -6.18
C ASN A 111 3.02 10.72 -6.50
N LEU A 112 1.98 10.23 -7.17
CA LEU A 112 0.73 10.98 -7.35
C LEU A 112 0.11 11.42 -6.01
N GLN A 113 0.13 10.51 -5.01
CA GLN A 113 -0.34 10.82 -3.66
C GLN A 113 0.49 11.92 -3.02
N GLN A 114 1.80 11.82 -3.10
CA GLN A 114 2.72 12.75 -2.46
C GLN A 114 2.64 14.15 -3.08
N PHE A 115 2.56 14.23 -4.41
CA PHE A 115 2.28 15.49 -5.10
C PHE A 115 0.89 16.03 -4.77
N GLY A 116 -0.12 15.15 -4.66
CA GLY A 116 -1.48 15.55 -4.30
C GLY A 116 -1.57 16.16 -2.91
N ILE A 117 -0.87 15.59 -1.93
CA ILE A 117 -0.85 16.08 -0.53
C ILE A 117 -0.33 17.52 -0.43
N GLN A 118 0.59 17.94 -1.30
CA GLN A 118 1.13 19.30 -1.29
C GLN A 118 0.07 20.37 -1.63
N TYR A 119 -1.00 20.00 -2.34
CA TYR A 119 -2.00 20.94 -2.86
C TYR A 119 -3.39 20.77 -2.23
N THR A 120 -3.51 19.98 -1.17
CA THR A 120 -4.79 19.77 -0.48
C THR A 120 -4.59 19.51 1.01
N THR A 121 -5.67 19.49 1.77
CA THR A 121 -5.59 19.19 3.20
C THR A 121 -5.38 17.69 3.46
N VAL A 122 -4.71 17.35 4.57
CA VAL A 122 -4.44 15.95 4.97
C VAL A 122 -5.73 15.12 5.05
N GLY A 123 -6.83 15.71 5.57
CA GLY A 123 -8.12 15.05 5.66
C GLY A 123 -8.71 14.72 4.29
N LYS A 124 -8.66 15.68 3.34
CA LYS A 124 -9.09 15.44 1.94
C LYS A 124 -8.19 14.39 1.28
N ALA A 125 -6.87 14.49 1.47
CA ALA A 125 -5.93 13.54 0.89
C ALA A 125 -6.21 12.11 1.35
N GLY A 126 -6.40 11.88 2.64
CA GLY A 126 -6.74 10.59 3.19
C GLY A 126 -8.07 10.04 2.66
N PHE A 127 -9.10 10.89 2.65
CA PHE A 127 -10.44 10.47 2.18
C PHE A 127 -10.46 10.16 0.67
N ILE A 128 -9.89 11.04 -0.16
CA ILE A 128 -9.87 10.85 -1.62
C ILE A 128 -9.03 9.61 -1.98
N THR A 129 -7.88 9.43 -1.33
CA THR A 129 -7.09 8.21 -1.53
C THR A 129 -7.89 6.96 -1.14
N ALA A 130 -8.59 6.99 0.00
CA ALA A 130 -9.41 5.87 0.47
C ALA A 130 -10.54 5.48 -0.50
N MET A 131 -10.86 6.30 -1.50
CA MET A 131 -11.81 5.94 -2.57
C MET A 131 -11.38 4.67 -3.33
N TYR A 132 -10.10 4.25 -3.26
CA TYR A 132 -9.71 2.96 -3.83
C TYR A 132 -10.50 1.79 -3.25
N ILE A 133 -10.98 1.87 -1.99
CA ILE A 133 -11.82 0.83 -1.35
C ILE A 133 -13.11 0.59 -2.16
N VAL A 134 -13.62 1.65 -2.77
CA VAL A 134 -14.80 1.61 -3.63
C VAL A 134 -14.43 1.26 -5.08
N LEU A 135 -13.33 1.80 -5.56
CA LEU A 135 -12.88 1.57 -6.94
C LEU A 135 -12.44 0.12 -7.18
N VAL A 136 -11.81 -0.55 -6.20
CA VAL A 136 -11.38 -1.95 -6.32
C VAL A 136 -12.53 -2.88 -6.70
N PRO A 137 -13.68 -2.93 -5.98
CA PRO A 137 -14.80 -3.78 -6.39
C PRO A 137 -15.44 -3.32 -7.69
N VAL A 138 -15.49 -2.02 -7.99
CA VAL A 138 -16.01 -1.49 -9.26
C VAL A 138 -15.14 -1.97 -10.43
N LEU A 139 -13.83 -1.80 -10.35
CA LEU A 139 -12.89 -2.34 -11.35
C LEU A 139 -12.92 -3.87 -11.40
N GLY A 140 -13.18 -4.54 -10.28
CA GLY A 140 -13.33 -5.99 -10.21
C GLY A 140 -14.47 -6.52 -11.08
N ILE A 141 -15.51 -5.72 -11.36
CA ILE A 141 -16.59 -6.11 -12.27
C ILE A 141 -16.04 -6.35 -13.69
N PHE A 142 -15.13 -5.50 -14.16
CA PHE A 142 -14.46 -5.69 -15.46
C PHE A 142 -13.64 -6.98 -15.50
N LEU A 143 -13.20 -7.46 -14.34
CA LEU A 143 -12.55 -8.77 -14.18
C LEU A 143 -13.56 -9.91 -13.91
N LYS A 144 -14.84 -9.71 -14.26
CA LYS A 144 -15.95 -10.67 -14.07
C LYS A 144 -16.23 -11.04 -12.60
N LYS A 145 -15.76 -10.25 -11.64
CA LYS A 145 -16.12 -10.39 -10.22
C LYS A 145 -17.49 -9.77 -10.00
N LYS A 146 -18.41 -10.50 -9.34
CA LYS A 146 -19.77 -9.98 -9.06
C LYS A 146 -19.71 -9.00 -7.89
N ALA A 147 -20.20 -7.78 -8.09
CA ALA A 147 -20.40 -6.81 -7.02
C ALA A 147 -21.84 -6.91 -6.49
N GLY A 148 -22.00 -7.19 -5.21
CA GLY A 148 -23.32 -7.25 -4.57
C GLY A 148 -23.91 -5.84 -4.30
N LEU A 149 -25.19 -5.77 -4.00
CA LEU A 149 -25.91 -4.51 -3.70
C LEU A 149 -25.23 -3.68 -2.58
N LYS A 150 -24.62 -4.33 -1.60
CA LYS A 150 -23.87 -3.67 -0.51
C LYS A 150 -22.70 -2.83 -1.03
N VAL A 151 -22.04 -3.29 -2.09
CA VAL A 151 -20.94 -2.55 -2.74
C VAL A 151 -21.45 -1.29 -3.39
N TRP A 152 -22.58 -1.35 -4.11
CA TRP A 152 -23.19 -0.18 -4.74
C TRP A 152 -23.68 0.86 -3.72
N LEU A 153 -24.22 0.40 -2.59
CA LEU A 153 -24.58 1.29 -1.49
C LEU A 153 -23.33 1.98 -0.91
N ALA A 154 -22.23 1.24 -0.72
CA ALA A 154 -20.96 1.81 -0.25
C ALA A 154 -20.40 2.83 -1.26
N VAL A 155 -20.48 2.57 -2.57
CA VAL A 155 -20.12 3.52 -3.64
C VAL A 155 -20.92 4.81 -3.50
N ALA A 156 -22.24 4.71 -3.37
CA ALA A 156 -23.11 5.89 -3.25
C ALA A 156 -22.76 6.73 -2.01
N ILE A 157 -22.55 6.09 -0.86
CA ILE A 157 -22.16 6.77 0.39
C ILE A 157 -20.79 7.44 0.22
N ALA A 158 -19.81 6.76 -0.40
CA ALA A 158 -18.48 7.30 -0.60
C ALA A 158 -18.48 8.51 -1.57
N VAL A 159 -19.28 8.46 -2.65
CA VAL A 159 -19.43 9.58 -3.58
C VAL A 159 -20.11 10.77 -2.88
N ALA A 160 -21.15 10.52 -2.07
CA ALA A 160 -21.78 11.55 -1.26
C ALA A 160 -20.78 12.19 -0.26
N GLY A 161 -19.96 11.38 0.41
CA GLY A 161 -18.91 11.86 1.30
C GLY A 161 -17.86 12.71 0.58
N LEU A 162 -17.42 12.30 -0.61
CA LEU A 162 -16.52 13.09 -1.45
C LEU A 162 -17.12 14.44 -1.84
N TYR A 163 -18.40 14.43 -2.25
CA TYR A 163 -19.12 15.64 -2.59
C TYR A 163 -19.15 16.62 -1.41
N LEU A 164 -19.56 16.16 -0.22
CA LEU A 164 -19.59 16.98 0.99
C LEU A 164 -18.22 17.51 1.37
N LEU A 165 -17.18 16.72 1.20
CA LEU A 165 -15.80 17.10 1.51
C LEU A 165 -15.26 18.18 0.53
N CYS A 166 -15.69 18.15 -0.72
CA CYS A 166 -15.30 19.12 -1.74
C CYS A 166 -16.16 20.39 -1.72
N MET A 167 -17.29 20.39 -0.99
CA MET A 167 -18.11 21.58 -0.81
C MET A 167 -17.45 22.51 0.20
N THR A 168 -16.89 23.61 -0.27
CA THR A 168 -16.24 24.63 0.56
C THR A 168 -16.91 25.98 0.29
N GLY A 169 -17.45 26.63 1.34
CA GLY A 169 -18.07 27.94 1.22
C GLY A 169 -19.30 27.99 0.30
N GLY A 170 -20.03 26.87 0.15
CA GLY A 170 -21.25 26.80 -0.68
C GLY A 170 -20.98 26.56 -2.18
N SER A 171 -19.72 26.42 -2.60
CA SER A 171 -19.36 26.07 -3.98
C SER A 171 -18.54 24.78 -4.03
N PHE A 172 -18.76 23.97 -5.07
CA PHE A 172 -17.96 22.79 -5.34
C PHE A 172 -16.62 23.21 -5.98
N SER A 173 -15.51 22.92 -5.29
CA SER A 173 -14.18 23.20 -5.81
C SER A 173 -13.28 21.97 -5.74
N LEU A 174 -12.85 21.51 -6.90
CA LEU A 174 -11.79 20.51 -7.04
C LEU A 174 -10.46 21.23 -7.25
N GLN A 175 -9.54 21.02 -6.33
CA GLN A 175 -8.19 21.55 -6.44
C GLN A 175 -7.31 20.60 -7.27
N LYS A 176 -6.17 21.09 -7.76
CA LYS A 176 -5.19 20.26 -8.49
C LYS A 176 -4.77 19.02 -7.69
N GLY A 177 -4.60 19.17 -6.36
CA GLY A 177 -4.26 18.07 -5.46
C GLY A 177 -5.35 16.99 -5.42
N ASP A 178 -6.63 17.39 -5.42
CA ASP A 178 -7.74 16.45 -5.38
C ASP A 178 -7.78 15.56 -6.65
N LEU A 179 -7.46 16.14 -7.82
CA LEU A 179 -7.38 15.38 -9.08
C LEU A 179 -6.20 14.39 -9.09
N LEU A 180 -5.03 14.79 -8.56
CA LEU A 180 -3.89 13.90 -8.41
C LEU A 180 -4.21 12.73 -7.47
N LEU A 181 -4.93 13.00 -6.38
CA LEU A 181 -5.35 11.98 -5.42
C LEU A 181 -6.42 11.04 -5.99
N LEU A 182 -7.33 11.53 -6.82
CA LEU A 182 -8.27 10.68 -7.55
C LEU A 182 -7.55 9.76 -8.53
N ALA A 183 -6.60 10.29 -9.30
CA ALA A 183 -5.74 9.47 -10.17
C ALA A 183 -4.94 8.44 -9.35
N CYS A 184 -4.38 8.84 -8.20
CA CYS A 184 -3.73 7.97 -7.25
C CYS A 184 -4.67 6.83 -6.79
N ALA A 185 -5.91 7.13 -6.42
CA ALA A 185 -6.89 6.13 -5.99
C ALA A 185 -7.19 5.09 -7.09
N VAL A 186 -7.25 5.51 -8.34
CA VAL A 186 -7.40 4.60 -9.49
C VAL A 186 -6.18 3.69 -9.61
N VAL A 187 -4.96 4.25 -9.58
CA VAL A 187 -3.72 3.47 -9.70
C VAL A 187 -3.56 2.53 -8.51
N PHE A 188 -3.87 2.95 -7.28
CA PHE A 188 -3.89 2.05 -6.11
C PHE A 188 -4.90 0.92 -6.27
N SER A 189 -6.05 1.18 -6.88
CA SER A 189 -7.04 0.14 -7.15
C SER A 189 -6.50 -0.94 -8.09
N VAL A 190 -5.80 -0.53 -9.14
CA VAL A 190 -5.11 -1.45 -10.06
C VAL A 190 -3.97 -2.20 -9.34
N HIS A 191 -3.21 -1.51 -8.52
CA HIS A 191 -2.15 -2.10 -7.70
C HIS A 191 -2.69 -3.19 -6.77
N ILE A 192 -3.79 -2.93 -6.05
CA ILE A 192 -4.43 -3.90 -5.15
C ILE A 192 -4.93 -5.12 -5.94
N LEU A 193 -5.55 -4.92 -7.11
CA LEU A 193 -5.99 -6.02 -7.98
C LEU A 193 -4.80 -6.84 -8.50
N THR A 194 -3.66 -6.19 -8.75
CA THR A 194 -2.41 -6.86 -9.15
C THR A 194 -1.84 -7.70 -8.00
N ILE A 195 -1.84 -7.16 -6.78
CA ILE A 195 -1.46 -7.92 -5.57
C ILE A 195 -2.40 -9.13 -5.39
N ASP A 196 -3.71 -8.96 -5.52
CA ASP A 196 -4.70 -10.02 -5.39
C ASP A 196 -4.47 -11.16 -6.39
N TYR A 197 -3.99 -10.83 -7.60
CA TYR A 197 -3.64 -11.81 -8.62
C TYR A 197 -2.35 -12.59 -8.32
N PHE A 198 -1.30 -11.92 -7.80
CA PHE A 198 0.00 -12.53 -7.59
C PHE A 198 0.17 -13.15 -6.20
N SER A 199 -0.41 -12.59 -5.14
CA SER A 199 -0.17 -13.02 -3.76
C SER A 199 -0.51 -14.48 -3.46
N PRO A 200 -1.52 -15.12 -4.09
CA PRO A 200 -1.75 -16.56 -3.90
C PRO A 200 -0.68 -17.45 -4.52
N LYS A 201 0.11 -16.93 -5.46
CA LYS A 201 1.09 -17.68 -6.27
C LYS A 201 2.52 -17.58 -5.73
N VAL A 202 2.80 -16.61 -4.85
CA VAL A 202 4.15 -16.29 -4.39
C VAL A 202 4.16 -15.94 -2.89
N ASN A 203 5.34 -15.87 -2.30
CA ASN A 203 5.46 -15.36 -0.94
C ASN A 203 5.17 -13.84 -0.92
N GLY A 204 4.08 -13.44 -0.27
CA GLY A 204 3.63 -12.05 -0.21
C GLY A 204 4.65 -11.10 0.42
N VAL A 205 5.38 -11.54 1.45
CA VAL A 205 6.38 -10.69 2.12
C VAL A 205 7.58 -10.45 1.21
N ALA A 206 8.05 -11.49 0.49
CA ALA A 206 9.11 -11.36 -0.49
C ALA A 206 8.69 -10.47 -1.67
N MET A 207 7.45 -10.60 -2.15
CA MET A 207 6.88 -9.73 -3.18
C MET A 207 6.82 -8.27 -2.70
N SER A 208 6.42 -8.04 -1.44
CA SER A 208 6.40 -6.69 -0.85
C SER A 208 7.80 -6.07 -0.73
N CYS A 209 8.81 -6.86 -0.41
CA CYS A 209 10.19 -6.38 -0.38
C CYS A 209 10.66 -5.93 -1.77
N ILE A 210 10.37 -6.73 -2.81
CA ILE A 210 10.74 -6.39 -4.20
C ILE A 210 9.98 -5.13 -4.66
N GLN A 211 8.67 -5.03 -4.39
CA GLN A 211 7.91 -3.86 -4.82
C GLN A 211 8.38 -2.58 -4.13
N PHE A 212 8.75 -2.60 -2.86
CA PHE A 212 9.31 -1.44 -2.18
C PHE A 212 10.68 -1.07 -2.73
N PHE A 213 11.53 -2.06 -3.00
CA PHE A 213 12.82 -1.80 -3.62
C PHE A 213 12.67 -1.18 -5.01
N VAL A 214 11.79 -1.71 -5.86
CA VAL A 214 11.53 -1.16 -7.20
C VAL A 214 10.92 0.25 -7.11
N CYS A 215 9.95 0.46 -6.24
CA CYS A 215 9.37 1.78 -6.01
C CYS A 215 10.42 2.78 -5.51
N GLY A 216 11.26 2.38 -4.56
CA GLY A 216 12.36 3.19 -4.05
C GLY A 216 13.37 3.56 -5.16
N LEU A 217 13.75 2.60 -6.00
CA LEU A 217 14.68 2.82 -7.11
C LEU A 217 14.11 3.80 -8.15
N LEU A 218 12.86 3.60 -8.57
CA LEU A 218 12.21 4.49 -9.53
C LEU A 218 11.99 5.90 -8.95
N SER A 219 11.62 6.00 -7.68
CA SER A 219 11.51 7.30 -7.00
C SER A 219 12.87 7.96 -6.84
N ALA A 220 13.94 7.19 -6.57
CA ALA A 220 15.31 7.73 -6.53
C ALA A 220 15.77 8.27 -7.89
N MET A 221 15.38 7.62 -8.99
CA MET A 221 15.62 8.18 -10.33
C MET A 221 14.88 9.51 -10.52
N GLY A 222 13.61 9.60 -10.11
CA GLY A 222 12.85 10.84 -10.12
C GLY A 222 13.49 11.93 -9.24
N MET A 223 13.97 11.58 -8.05
CA MET A 223 14.69 12.45 -7.15
C MET A 223 15.91 13.08 -7.81
N LEU A 224 16.74 12.25 -8.47
CA LEU A 224 17.97 12.74 -9.13
C LEU A 224 17.69 13.58 -10.38
N LEU A 225 16.54 13.40 -11.04
CA LEU A 225 16.19 14.12 -12.28
C LEU A 225 15.43 15.42 -12.01
N PHE A 226 14.66 15.51 -10.94
CA PHE A 226 13.70 16.60 -10.73
C PHE A 226 13.86 17.32 -9.39
N GLU A 227 14.67 16.80 -8.48
CA GLU A 227 14.88 17.37 -7.16
C GLU A 227 16.39 17.53 -6.90
N GLU A 228 16.74 18.46 -6.03
CA GLU A 228 18.11 18.64 -5.53
C GLU A 228 18.18 18.19 -4.06
N PRO A 229 18.30 16.87 -3.81
CA PRO A 229 18.23 16.34 -2.46
C PRO A 229 19.43 16.78 -1.63
N GLN A 230 19.17 17.43 -0.50
CA GLN A 230 20.19 17.79 0.46
C GLN A 230 20.14 16.83 1.66
N MET A 231 21.29 16.23 2.01
CA MET A 231 21.36 15.28 3.12
C MET A 231 20.89 15.88 4.46
N ALA A 232 21.16 17.16 4.69
CA ALA A 232 20.70 17.86 5.89
C ALA A 232 19.18 17.87 5.99
N GLN A 233 18.47 18.20 4.92
CA GLN A 233 17.00 18.21 4.87
C GLN A 233 16.39 16.81 5.05
N ILE A 234 17.03 15.78 4.47
CA ILE A 234 16.61 14.38 4.65
C ILE A 234 16.74 13.97 6.12
N LEU A 235 17.82 14.41 6.79
CA LEU A 235 18.03 14.16 8.21
C LEU A 235 17.05 14.94 9.10
N GLU A 236 16.64 16.16 8.72
CA GLU A 236 15.58 16.89 9.42
C GLU A 236 14.22 16.19 9.31
N ALA A 237 13.94 15.58 8.15
CA ALA A 237 12.72 14.81 7.90
C ALA A 237 12.74 13.38 8.47
N TRP A 238 13.72 13.00 9.32
CA TRP A 238 13.91 11.61 9.74
C TRP A 238 12.69 10.99 10.43
N VAL A 239 11.98 11.77 11.28
CA VAL A 239 10.79 11.29 12.02
C VAL A 239 9.65 10.92 11.07
N PRO A 240 9.16 11.85 10.20
CA PRO A 240 8.09 11.52 9.26
C PRO A 240 8.49 10.45 8.25
N VAL A 241 9.73 10.41 7.79
CA VAL A 241 10.22 9.40 6.85
C VAL A 241 10.31 8.02 7.50
N LEU A 242 10.84 7.92 8.72
CA LEU A 242 10.91 6.66 9.44
C LEU A 242 9.52 6.11 9.77
N TYR A 243 8.61 6.98 10.24
CA TYR A 243 7.22 6.58 10.52
C TYR A 243 6.50 6.04 9.27
N ALA A 244 6.70 6.69 8.12
CA ALA A 244 6.08 6.27 6.87
C ALA A 244 6.77 5.07 6.21
N GLY A 245 8.01 4.74 6.59
CA GLY A 245 8.82 3.66 6.01
C GLY A 245 8.79 2.35 6.80
N VAL A 246 8.39 2.37 8.07
CA VAL A 246 8.29 1.20 8.97
C VAL A 246 6.84 0.82 9.22
#